data_236354e610a11a182aa08530d29ca6af
#
_entry.id   236354e610a11a182aa08530d29ca6af
#
_cell.length_a   1.000
_cell.length_b   1.000
_cell.length_c   1.000
_cell.angle_alpha   90.00
_cell.angle_beta   90.00
_cell.angle_gamma   90.00
#
_symmetry.space_group_name_H-M   'P 1'
#
loop_
_entity.id
_entity.type
_entity.pdbx_description
1 polymer ?
#
loop_
_entity_poly.entity_id
_entity_poly.type
_entity_poly.pdbx_seq_one_letter_code
_entity_poly.pdbx_strand_id
1 'polypeptide(L)'
;VALIGSGEQSKGQLVAIEHVRDIEHAYVYSPNKEHREKFAKTMQDFVKCDITSVDSSDDAIANADIIVTATKASTPVFDGTKMKEGTHVNAVGQGSEADKREVDEVTVKKAKWVSDIKARTLLSQGAYIYAAEHGFIDFDTHYYAELGEILANKYPGRESETEITLFDSTGSGPEAVAGGKLLYDKAVKAGVGTEIEFYSAEESFGFTDYIATDW
;
A
#
# COMPACT_ATOMS: atom_id res chain seq x y z
N VAL A 1 -7.26 12.17 5.17
CA VAL A 1 -6.86 10.76 4.98
C VAL A 1 -7.74 9.85 5.83
N ALA A 2 -8.16 8.71 5.32
CA ALA A 2 -8.77 7.63 6.10
C ALA A 2 -7.77 6.48 6.26
N LEU A 3 -7.58 6.02 7.48
CA LEU A 3 -6.76 4.86 7.81
C LEU A 3 -7.68 3.73 8.32
N ILE A 4 -7.85 2.70 7.53
CA ILE A 4 -8.58 1.49 7.92
C ILE A 4 -7.55 0.45 8.35
N GLY A 5 -7.45 0.28 9.67
CA GLY A 5 -6.39 -0.44 10.37
C GLY A 5 -5.53 0.48 11.22
N SER A 6 -5.12 0.03 12.39
CA SER A 6 -4.31 0.79 13.37
C SER A 6 -2.99 0.07 13.69
N GLY A 7 -2.45 -0.68 12.71
CA GLY A 7 -1.20 -1.43 12.82
C GLY A 7 0.04 -0.63 12.40
N GLU A 8 1.19 -1.31 12.40
CA GLU A 8 2.48 -0.70 12.02
C GLU A 8 2.49 -0.18 10.58
N GLN A 9 1.84 -0.89 9.65
CA GLN A 9 1.76 -0.44 8.26
C GLN A 9 1.03 0.90 8.14
N SER A 10 -0.08 1.07 8.85
CA SER A 10 -0.84 2.33 8.85
C SER A 10 -0.02 3.51 9.38
N LYS A 11 0.89 3.28 10.34
CA LYS A 11 1.81 4.31 10.83
C LYS A 11 2.75 4.79 9.72
N GLY A 12 3.40 3.83 9.05
CA GLY A 12 4.31 4.13 7.95
C GLY A 12 3.61 4.83 6.79
N GLN A 13 2.39 4.38 6.44
CA GLN A 13 1.58 4.98 5.39
C GLN A 13 1.23 6.44 5.71
N LEU A 14 0.77 6.74 6.93
CA LEU A 14 0.41 8.12 7.30
C LEU A 14 1.62 9.05 7.22
N VAL A 15 2.76 8.65 7.79
CA VAL A 15 4.00 9.44 7.73
C VAL A 15 4.46 9.65 6.28
N ALA A 16 4.41 8.62 5.43
CA ALA A 16 4.81 8.72 4.03
C ALA A 16 3.89 9.65 3.24
N ILE A 17 2.58 9.57 3.46
CA ILE A 17 1.60 10.42 2.79
C ILE A 17 1.82 11.89 3.18
N GLU A 18 2.01 12.19 4.45
CA GLU A 18 2.26 13.56 4.93
C GLU A 18 3.57 14.15 4.38
N HIS A 19 4.56 13.31 4.04
CA HIS A 19 5.78 13.78 3.39
C HIS A 19 5.58 14.29 1.94
N VAL A 20 4.53 13.86 1.29
CA VAL A 20 4.26 14.17 -0.13
C VAL A 20 2.95 14.94 -0.36
N ARG A 21 2.16 15.14 0.68
CA ARG A 21 0.88 15.88 0.63
C ARG A 21 0.70 16.67 1.91
N ASP A 22 0.12 17.85 1.78
CA ASP A 22 -0.36 18.61 2.92
C ASP A 22 -1.68 17.99 3.41
N ILE A 23 -1.63 17.33 4.55
CA ILE A 23 -2.77 16.64 5.15
C ILE A 23 -3.34 17.51 6.27
N GLU A 24 -4.61 17.85 6.16
CA GLU A 24 -5.31 18.61 7.21
C GLU A 24 -5.75 17.69 8.34
N HIS A 25 -6.30 16.51 8.01
CA HIS A 25 -6.88 15.60 8.97
C HIS A 25 -6.72 14.13 8.58
N ALA A 26 -6.47 13.28 9.58
CA ALA A 26 -6.47 11.84 9.44
C ALA A 26 -7.52 11.20 10.36
N TYR A 27 -8.36 10.33 9.80
CA TYR A 27 -9.35 9.54 10.53
C TYR A 27 -8.87 8.10 10.61
N VAL A 28 -8.79 7.53 11.80
CA VAL A 28 -8.38 6.13 11.98
C VAL A 28 -9.52 5.29 12.51
N TYR A 29 -9.76 4.19 11.82
CA TYR A 29 -10.71 3.15 12.25
C TYR A 29 -10.02 1.80 12.36
N SER A 30 -10.34 1.09 13.41
CA SER A 30 -10.17 -0.36 13.55
C SER A 30 -11.23 -0.90 14.52
N PRO A 31 -11.62 -2.20 14.44
CA PRO A 31 -12.66 -2.76 15.29
C PRO A 31 -12.36 -2.61 16.79
N ASN A 32 -11.09 -2.69 17.18
CA ASN A 32 -10.68 -2.50 18.56
C ASN A 32 -10.53 -1.01 18.88
N LYS A 33 -11.39 -0.49 19.76
CA LYS A 33 -11.42 0.91 20.17
C LYS A 33 -10.11 1.37 20.83
N GLU A 34 -9.56 0.58 21.73
CA GLU A 34 -8.32 0.93 22.44
C GLU A 34 -7.14 1.04 21.47
N HIS A 35 -7.09 0.17 20.43
CA HIS A 35 -6.02 0.20 19.44
C HIS A 35 -6.09 1.46 18.59
N ARG A 36 -7.28 1.86 18.12
CA ARG A 36 -7.41 3.07 17.28
C ARG A 36 -7.19 4.36 18.08
N GLU A 37 -7.63 4.43 19.34
CA GLU A 37 -7.38 5.55 20.23
C GLU A 37 -5.89 5.67 20.59
N LYS A 38 -5.24 4.54 20.89
CA LYS A 38 -3.80 4.50 21.13
C LYS A 38 -3.02 4.93 19.88
N PHE A 39 -3.44 4.47 18.68
CA PHE A 39 -2.84 4.87 17.42
C PHE A 39 -2.91 6.40 17.24
N ALA A 40 -4.10 6.99 17.36
CA ALA A 40 -4.29 8.42 17.22
C ALA A 40 -3.39 9.21 18.16
N LYS A 41 -3.37 8.83 19.45
CA LYS A 41 -2.53 9.48 20.45
C LYS A 41 -1.04 9.35 20.15
N THR A 42 -0.58 8.15 19.77
CA THR A 42 0.85 7.91 19.54
C THR A 42 1.33 8.62 18.27
N MET A 43 0.53 8.59 17.21
CA MET A 43 0.94 9.15 15.93
C MET A 43 0.93 10.68 15.91
N GLN A 44 0.23 11.33 16.82
CA GLN A 44 0.23 12.79 16.93
C GLN A 44 1.62 13.38 17.19
N ASP A 45 2.53 12.62 17.78
CA ASP A 45 3.93 13.05 17.98
C ASP A 45 4.81 12.94 16.71
N PHE A 46 4.31 12.27 15.65
CA PHE A 46 5.08 11.96 14.44
C PHE A 46 4.58 12.68 13.19
N VAL A 47 3.37 13.23 13.22
CA VAL A 47 2.75 13.92 12.08
C VAL A 47 2.17 15.26 12.51
N LYS A 48 1.94 16.14 11.54
CA LYS A 48 1.45 17.51 11.79
C LYS A 48 -0.07 17.59 11.74
N CYS A 49 -0.70 16.71 10.95
CA CYS A 49 -2.15 16.70 10.80
C CYS A 49 -2.85 16.27 12.09
N ASP A 50 -4.06 16.74 12.30
CA ASP A 50 -4.90 16.27 13.39
C ASP A 50 -5.35 14.82 13.13
N ILE A 51 -5.32 13.98 14.17
CA ILE A 51 -5.75 12.59 14.07
C ILE A 51 -6.96 12.34 14.97
N THR A 52 -8.03 11.82 14.39
CA THR A 52 -9.22 11.41 15.14
C THR A 52 -9.50 9.93 14.97
N SER A 53 -9.70 9.21 16.07
CA SER A 53 -10.24 7.86 16.04
C SER A 53 -11.76 7.92 15.86
N VAL A 54 -12.29 7.12 14.92
CA VAL A 54 -13.72 7.08 14.61
C VAL A 54 -14.31 5.70 14.85
N ASP A 55 -15.64 5.61 14.96
CA ASP A 55 -16.33 4.39 15.38
C ASP A 55 -16.73 3.46 14.21
N SER A 56 -16.62 3.93 12.97
CA SER A 56 -16.89 3.14 11.77
C SER A 56 -15.93 3.44 10.64
N SER A 57 -15.79 2.51 9.69
CA SER A 57 -15.07 2.75 8.44
C SER A 57 -15.78 3.81 7.59
N ASP A 58 -17.10 3.86 7.65
CA ASP A 58 -17.90 4.85 6.95
C ASP A 58 -17.57 6.27 7.42
N ASP A 59 -17.48 6.48 8.74
CA ASP A 59 -17.07 7.78 9.30
C ASP A 59 -15.65 8.16 8.87
N ALA A 60 -14.74 7.17 8.78
CA ALA A 60 -13.37 7.42 8.34
C ALA A 60 -13.31 7.89 6.89
N ILE A 61 -14.05 7.25 5.98
CA ILE A 61 -13.96 7.53 4.53
C ILE A 61 -14.82 8.70 4.06
N ALA A 62 -15.81 9.13 4.86
CA ALA A 62 -16.83 10.11 4.45
C ALA A 62 -16.26 11.39 3.80
N ASN A 63 -15.12 11.88 4.30
CA ASN A 63 -14.47 13.10 3.79
C ASN A 63 -13.03 12.84 3.29
N ALA A 64 -12.63 11.59 3.15
CA ALA A 64 -11.26 11.27 2.80
C ALA A 64 -10.98 11.44 1.30
N ASP A 65 -9.86 12.07 0.96
CA ASP A 65 -9.30 12.11 -0.39
C ASP A 65 -8.38 10.91 -0.64
N ILE A 66 -7.79 10.38 0.43
CA ILE A 66 -6.92 9.22 0.41
C ILE A 66 -7.43 8.20 1.44
N ILE A 67 -7.67 6.97 0.99
CA ILE A 67 -8.04 5.84 1.85
C ILE A 67 -6.87 4.86 1.87
N VAL A 68 -6.44 4.47 3.06
CA VAL A 68 -5.43 3.42 3.26
C VAL A 68 -6.10 2.23 3.93
N THR A 69 -6.01 1.06 3.32
CA THR A 69 -6.38 -0.21 3.96
C THR A 69 -5.13 -0.98 4.32
N ALA A 70 -4.93 -1.26 5.60
CA ALA A 70 -3.78 -1.99 6.12
C ALA A 70 -4.21 -2.89 7.27
N THR A 71 -5.02 -3.91 6.95
CA THR A 71 -5.64 -4.81 7.92
C THR A 71 -5.25 -6.28 7.67
N LYS A 72 -5.73 -7.15 8.52
CA LYS A 72 -5.69 -8.60 8.32
C LYS A 72 -7.09 -9.16 7.98
N ALA A 73 -8.00 -8.30 7.54
CA ALA A 73 -9.35 -8.71 7.19
C ALA A 73 -9.37 -9.64 5.98
N SER A 74 -10.30 -10.58 5.99
CA SER A 74 -10.57 -11.46 4.84
C SER A 74 -11.78 -11.00 4.01
N THR A 75 -12.44 -9.93 4.45
CA THR A 75 -13.62 -9.35 3.76
C THR A 75 -13.43 -7.84 3.63
N PRO A 76 -14.12 -7.19 2.67
CA PRO A 76 -14.03 -5.76 2.47
C PRO A 76 -14.23 -4.96 3.75
N VAL A 77 -13.38 -3.97 3.97
CA VAL A 77 -13.34 -3.20 5.21
C VAL A 77 -14.05 -1.85 5.13
N PHE A 78 -14.51 -1.49 3.95
CA PHE A 78 -15.38 -0.33 3.70
C PHE A 78 -16.24 -0.56 2.47
N ASP A 79 -17.28 0.27 2.31
CA ASP A 79 -18.23 0.25 1.20
C ASP A 79 -17.75 1.20 0.08
N GLY A 80 -17.32 0.66 -1.06
CA GLY A 80 -16.84 1.42 -2.21
C GLY A 80 -17.90 2.31 -2.87
N THR A 81 -19.19 2.11 -2.57
CA THR A 81 -20.25 3.01 -3.06
C THR A 81 -20.16 4.40 -2.40
N LYS A 82 -19.57 4.48 -1.21
CA LYS A 82 -19.43 5.69 -0.39
C LYS A 82 -18.18 6.51 -0.67
N MET A 83 -17.29 6.01 -1.52
CA MET A 83 -16.13 6.79 -1.97
C MET A 83 -16.60 8.00 -2.78
N LYS A 84 -16.04 9.15 -2.51
CA LYS A 84 -16.24 10.34 -3.34
C LYS A 84 -15.42 10.27 -4.63
N GLU A 85 -15.78 11.05 -5.62
CA GLU A 85 -14.96 11.25 -6.82
C GLU A 85 -13.57 11.78 -6.45
N GLY A 86 -12.57 11.39 -7.22
CA GLY A 86 -11.19 11.80 -6.99
C GLY A 86 -10.47 11.06 -5.87
N THR A 87 -11.11 10.15 -5.15
CA THR A 87 -10.46 9.37 -4.09
C THR A 87 -9.30 8.54 -4.62
N HIS A 88 -8.20 8.51 -3.85
CA HIS A 88 -7.10 7.57 -4.04
C HIS A 88 -7.14 6.49 -2.96
N VAL A 89 -6.96 5.23 -3.34
CA VAL A 89 -6.92 4.09 -2.41
C VAL A 89 -5.54 3.45 -2.42
N ASN A 90 -4.88 3.38 -1.26
CA ASN A 90 -3.71 2.54 -1.03
C ASN A 90 -4.17 1.24 -0.37
N ALA A 91 -4.22 0.16 -1.12
CA ALA A 91 -4.57 -1.17 -0.63
C ALA A 91 -3.30 -1.94 -0.26
N VAL A 92 -2.95 -1.96 1.05
CA VAL A 92 -1.66 -2.46 1.54
C VAL A 92 -1.78 -3.84 2.20
N GLY A 93 -2.91 -4.13 2.82
CA GLY A 93 -3.12 -5.38 3.56
C GLY A 93 -3.80 -6.48 2.75
N GLN A 94 -3.94 -6.31 1.43
CA GLN A 94 -4.53 -7.32 0.57
C GLN A 94 -3.78 -8.65 0.70
N GLY A 95 -4.53 -9.72 0.98
CA GLY A 95 -3.94 -11.05 1.12
C GLY A 95 -3.55 -11.66 -0.22
N SER A 96 -2.56 -12.54 -0.19
CA SER A 96 -2.14 -13.33 -1.34
C SER A 96 -3.07 -14.52 -1.65
N GLU A 97 -4.17 -14.67 -0.93
CA GLU A 97 -5.17 -15.71 -1.11
C GLU A 97 -6.41 -15.12 -1.78
N ALA A 98 -6.96 -15.81 -2.76
CA ALA A 98 -8.09 -15.32 -3.57
C ALA A 98 -9.37 -14.98 -2.77
N ASP A 99 -9.51 -15.52 -1.57
CA ASP A 99 -10.62 -15.25 -0.66
C ASP A 99 -10.36 -14.09 0.33
N LYS A 100 -9.14 -13.56 0.35
CA LYS A 100 -8.78 -12.42 1.24
C LYS A 100 -8.74 -11.12 0.47
N ARG A 101 -9.60 -10.19 0.85
CA ARG A 101 -9.70 -8.87 0.21
C ARG A 101 -10.07 -7.79 1.21
N GLU A 102 -9.43 -6.65 1.11
CA GLU A 102 -9.76 -5.46 1.92
C GLU A 102 -10.71 -4.52 1.21
N VAL A 103 -10.72 -4.53 -0.12
CA VAL A 103 -11.61 -3.69 -0.94
C VAL A 103 -12.67 -4.54 -1.63
N ASP A 104 -13.84 -3.94 -1.84
CA ASP A 104 -14.95 -4.58 -2.51
C ASP A 104 -14.85 -4.47 -4.04
N GLU A 105 -15.70 -5.20 -4.73
CA GLU A 105 -15.81 -5.20 -6.19
C GLU A 105 -16.25 -3.86 -6.77
N VAL A 106 -16.94 -3.03 -5.99
CA VAL A 106 -17.32 -1.67 -6.40
C VAL A 106 -16.11 -0.77 -6.44
N THR A 107 -15.24 -0.84 -5.44
CA THR A 107 -13.96 -0.14 -5.41
C THR A 107 -13.10 -0.55 -6.59
N VAL A 108 -12.95 -1.87 -6.81
CA VAL A 108 -12.17 -2.40 -7.95
C VAL A 108 -12.70 -1.87 -9.28
N LYS A 109 -14.02 -1.95 -9.51
CA LYS A 109 -14.64 -1.52 -10.76
C LYS A 109 -14.50 -0.03 -11.06
N LYS A 110 -14.56 0.82 -10.01
CA LYS A 110 -14.48 2.28 -10.16
C LYS A 110 -13.06 2.79 -10.33
N ALA A 111 -12.05 2.07 -9.81
CA ALA A 111 -10.71 2.57 -9.71
C ALA A 111 -9.85 2.25 -10.94
N LYS A 112 -9.04 3.20 -11.38
CA LYS A 112 -7.88 2.93 -12.21
C LYS A 112 -6.90 2.10 -11.40
N TRP A 113 -6.79 0.80 -11.72
CA TRP A 113 -6.01 -0.16 -10.95
C TRP A 113 -4.54 -0.14 -11.34
N VAL A 114 -3.68 0.17 -10.39
CA VAL A 114 -2.22 0.17 -10.50
C VAL A 114 -1.64 -0.74 -9.42
N SER A 115 -0.60 -1.49 -9.73
CA SER A 115 0.13 -2.25 -8.72
C SER A 115 1.65 -2.12 -8.89
N ASP A 116 2.40 -2.67 -7.96
CA ASP A 116 3.85 -2.80 -8.09
C ASP A 116 4.24 -3.90 -9.09
N ILE A 117 3.52 -5.04 -9.13
CA ILE A 117 3.80 -6.15 -10.04
C ILE A 117 2.49 -6.73 -10.62
N LYS A 118 2.27 -6.54 -11.93
CA LYS A 118 1.09 -7.05 -12.66
C LYS A 118 0.87 -8.55 -12.47
N ALA A 119 1.93 -9.33 -12.63
CA ALA A 119 1.82 -10.78 -12.52
C ALA A 119 1.32 -11.23 -11.14
N ARG A 120 1.70 -10.54 -10.06
CA ARG A 120 1.20 -10.83 -8.72
C ARG A 120 -0.27 -10.47 -8.56
N THR A 121 -0.69 -9.31 -9.05
CA THR A 121 -2.11 -8.92 -9.02
C THR A 121 -2.97 -9.98 -9.70
N LEU A 122 -2.60 -10.36 -10.91
CA LEU A 122 -3.39 -11.33 -11.69
C LEU A 122 -3.39 -12.76 -11.11
N LEU A 123 -2.36 -13.12 -10.34
CA LEU A 123 -2.23 -14.47 -9.78
C LEU A 123 -2.77 -14.61 -8.35
N SER A 124 -2.75 -13.54 -7.56
CA SER A 124 -2.95 -13.67 -6.11
C SER A 124 -3.70 -12.55 -5.42
N GLN A 125 -4.14 -11.49 -6.12
CA GLN A 125 -4.87 -10.42 -5.46
C GLN A 125 -6.37 -10.71 -5.40
N GLY A 126 -6.81 -11.10 -4.21
CA GLY A 126 -8.17 -11.59 -3.99
C GLY A 126 -9.27 -10.63 -4.41
N ALA A 127 -9.10 -9.31 -4.20
CA ALA A 127 -10.10 -8.33 -4.63
C ALA A 127 -10.24 -8.26 -6.16
N TYR A 128 -9.10 -8.26 -6.88
CA TYR A 128 -9.08 -8.21 -8.34
C TYR A 128 -9.68 -9.50 -8.95
N ILE A 129 -9.21 -10.65 -8.46
CA ILE A 129 -9.66 -11.96 -8.91
C ILE A 129 -11.17 -12.12 -8.68
N TYR A 130 -11.63 -11.81 -7.45
CA TYR A 130 -13.04 -11.89 -7.11
C TYR A 130 -13.92 -11.02 -8.05
N ALA A 131 -13.51 -9.78 -8.28
CA ALA A 131 -14.26 -8.88 -9.15
C ALA A 131 -14.35 -9.40 -10.58
N ALA A 132 -13.30 -10.01 -11.10
CA ALA A 132 -13.27 -10.61 -12.43
C ALA A 132 -14.13 -11.88 -12.50
N GLU A 133 -13.98 -12.81 -11.55
CA GLU A 133 -14.75 -14.07 -11.51
C GLU A 133 -16.26 -13.85 -11.39
N HIS A 134 -16.67 -12.74 -10.76
CA HIS A 134 -18.07 -12.38 -10.59
C HIS A 134 -18.59 -11.39 -11.66
N GLY A 135 -17.78 -11.11 -12.69
CA GLY A 135 -18.19 -10.29 -13.84
C GLY A 135 -18.33 -8.79 -13.57
N PHE A 136 -17.71 -8.27 -12.50
CA PHE A 136 -17.69 -6.84 -12.22
C PHE A 136 -16.69 -6.09 -13.11
N ILE A 137 -15.61 -6.77 -13.52
CA ILE A 137 -14.55 -6.29 -14.40
C ILE A 137 -14.18 -7.37 -15.41
N ASP A 138 -13.55 -6.97 -16.50
CA ASP A 138 -12.85 -7.89 -17.39
C ASP A 138 -11.41 -8.11 -16.86
N PHE A 139 -11.02 -9.38 -16.69
CA PHE A 139 -9.77 -9.76 -16.07
C PHE A 139 -8.53 -9.20 -16.79
N ASP A 140 -8.55 -9.22 -18.12
CA ASP A 140 -7.38 -8.87 -18.94
C ASP A 140 -7.28 -7.37 -19.22
N THR A 141 -8.41 -6.67 -19.28
CA THR A 141 -8.47 -5.28 -19.76
C THR A 141 -8.62 -4.24 -18.65
N HIS A 142 -9.05 -4.63 -17.45
CA HIS A 142 -9.25 -3.69 -16.34
C HIS A 142 -7.93 -3.24 -15.70
N TYR A 143 -6.90 -4.09 -15.71
CA TYR A 143 -5.60 -3.74 -15.17
C TYR A 143 -4.95 -2.62 -15.99
N TYR A 144 -4.59 -1.52 -15.33
CA TYR A 144 -4.07 -0.35 -16.03
C TYR A 144 -2.57 -0.42 -16.27
N ALA A 145 -1.76 -0.39 -15.21
CA ALA A 145 -0.29 -0.32 -15.33
C ALA A 145 0.42 -0.75 -14.04
N GLU A 146 1.68 -1.07 -14.15
CA GLU A 146 2.58 -1.12 -13.00
C GLU A 146 3.03 0.28 -12.58
N LEU A 147 3.26 0.51 -11.28
CA LEU A 147 3.73 1.80 -10.76
C LEU A 147 5.03 2.25 -11.44
N GLY A 148 5.95 1.30 -11.68
CA GLY A 148 7.21 1.57 -12.39
C GLY A 148 7.02 2.10 -13.81
N GLU A 149 5.97 1.67 -14.49
CA GLU A 149 5.65 2.15 -15.85
C GLU A 149 5.13 3.60 -15.84
N ILE A 150 4.33 3.95 -14.81
CA ILE A 150 3.87 5.34 -14.61
C ILE A 150 5.05 6.24 -14.27
N LEU A 151 5.94 5.81 -13.37
CA LEU A 151 7.14 6.57 -13.02
C LEU A 151 8.11 6.74 -14.20
N ALA A 152 8.14 5.79 -15.12
CA ALA A 152 8.89 5.89 -16.38
C ALA A 152 8.16 6.68 -17.48
N ASN A 153 7.03 7.30 -17.20
CA ASN A 153 6.18 8.04 -18.14
C ASN A 153 5.70 7.23 -19.35
N LYS A 154 5.56 5.90 -19.21
CA LYS A 154 4.96 5.05 -20.25
C LYS A 154 3.43 5.15 -20.23
N TYR A 155 2.86 5.33 -19.08
CA TYR A 155 1.42 5.53 -18.86
C TYR A 155 1.21 6.79 -18.03
N PRO A 156 0.17 7.58 -18.30
CA PRO A 156 -0.20 8.70 -17.42
C PRO A 156 -0.65 8.19 -16.06
N GLY A 157 -0.44 8.98 -15.02
CA GLY A 157 -1.01 8.73 -13.71
C GLY A 157 -2.50 9.08 -13.68
N ARG A 158 -2.90 9.90 -12.72
CA ARG A 158 -4.24 10.47 -12.66
C ARG A 158 -4.46 11.46 -13.81
N GLU A 159 -5.59 11.35 -14.50
CA GLU A 159 -5.89 12.16 -15.68
C GLU A 159 -7.04 13.17 -15.44
N SER A 160 -7.78 13.02 -14.34
CA SER A 160 -8.81 14.00 -13.96
C SER A 160 -8.97 14.08 -12.44
N GLU A 161 -9.52 15.21 -11.96
CA GLU A 161 -9.80 15.42 -10.53
C GLU A 161 -10.88 14.48 -9.98
N THR A 162 -11.73 13.94 -10.84
CA THR A 162 -12.80 13.01 -10.45
C THR A 162 -12.41 11.55 -10.56
N GLU A 163 -11.27 11.24 -11.18
CA GLU A 163 -10.83 9.87 -11.37
C GLU A 163 -10.49 9.19 -10.03
N ILE A 164 -11.10 8.05 -9.77
CA ILE A 164 -10.74 7.21 -8.62
C ILE A 164 -9.55 6.35 -9.02
N THR A 165 -8.50 6.34 -8.20
CA THR A 165 -7.30 5.55 -8.45
C THR A 165 -7.03 4.61 -7.29
N LEU A 166 -6.48 3.45 -7.57
CA LEU A 166 -6.09 2.47 -6.55
C LEU A 166 -4.67 2.00 -6.82
N PHE A 167 -3.84 2.03 -5.78
CA PHE A 167 -2.55 1.36 -5.76
C PHE A 167 -2.64 0.10 -4.90
N ASP A 168 -2.42 -1.03 -5.52
CA ASP A 168 -2.37 -2.35 -4.89
C ASP A 168 -0.91 -2.70 -4.57
N SER A 169 -0.56 -2.60 -3.29
CA SER A 169 0.80 -2.88 -2.82
C SER A 169 0.96 -4.38 -2.54
N THR A 170 1.54 -5.09 -3.49
CA THR A 170 1.86 -6.51 -3.34
C THR A 170 3.20 -6.75 -2.65
N GLY A 171 4.03 -5.71 -2.61
CA GLY A 171 5.41 -5.73 -2.13
C GLY A 171 6.37 -6.43 -3.11
N SER A 172 7.50 -5.80 -3.38
CA SER A 172 8.46 -6.33 -4.35
C SER A 172 9.90 -6.36 -3.81
N GLY A 173 10.70 -7.29 -4.31
CA GLY A 173 12.13 -7.36 -3.99
C GLY A 173 12.88 -6.07 -4.36
N PRO A 174 12.68 -5.51 -5.58
CA PRO A 174 13.28 -4.23 -5.96
C PRO A 174 12.96 -3.08 -5.01
N GLU A 175 11.72 -2.96 -4.52
CA GLU A 175 11.32 -1.94 -3.55
C GLU A 175 12.03 -2.13 -2.21
N ALA A 176 12.13 -3.38 -1.72
CA ALA A 176 12.85 -3.70 -0.50
C ALA A 176 14.34 -3.35 -0.61
N VAL A 177 14.97 -3.65 -1.73
CA VAL A 177 16.37 -3.29 -2.01
C VAL A 177 16.56 -1.78 -2.08
N ALA A 178 15.70 -1.06 -2.79
CA ALA A 178 15.75 0.39 -2.90
C ALA A 178 15.57 1.07 -1.54
N GLY A 179 14.60 0.62 -0.75
CA GLY A 179 14.36 1.10 0.61
C GLY A 179 15.53 0.80 1.55
N GLY A 180 16.07 -0.42 1.49
CA GLY A 180 17.24 -0.83 2.26
C GLY A 180 18.48 0.01 1.92
N LYS A 181 18.72 0.26 0.63
CA LYS A 181 19.82 1.12 0.18
C LYS A 181 19.69 2.55 0.71
N LEU A 182 18.50 3.13 0.64
CA LEU A 182 18.23 4.46 1.16
C LEU A 182 18.50 4.55 2.68
N LEU A 183 18.04 3.54 3.44
CA LEU A 183 18.27 3.48 4.88
C LEU A 183 19.77 3.33 5.21
N TYR A 184 20.45 2.45 4.48
CA TYR A 184 21.90 2.27 4.63
C TYR A 184 22.67 3.57 4.40
N ASP A 185 22.41 4.27 3.31
CA ASP A 185 23.08 5.54 2.99
C ASP A 185 22.82 6.62 4.05
N LYS A 186 21.58 6.70 4.55
CA LYS A 186 21.25 7.63 5.65
C LYS A 186 21.94 7.25 6.95
N ALA A 187 22.03 5.99 7.30
CA ALA A 187 22.68 5.51 8.51
C ALA A 187 24.19 5.79 8.46
N VAL A 188 24.85 5.47 7.36
CA VAL A 188 26.28 5.76 7.15
C VAL A 188 26.54 7.28 7.28
N LYS A 189 25.73 8.10 6.61
CA LYS A 189 25.86 9.56 6.68
C LYS A 189 25.65 10.12 8.09
N ALA A 190 24.76 9.52 8.86
CA ALA A 190 24.46 9.92 10.24
C ALA A 190 25.45 9.32 11.27
N GLY A 191 26.32 8.40 10.88
CA GLY A 191 27.23 7.71 11.78
C GLY A 191 26.50 6.81 12.79
N VAL A 192 25.35 6.25 12.42
CA VAL A 192 24.55 5.38 13.30
C VAL A 192 24.54 3.94 12.76
N GLY A 193 24.35 3.00 13.69
CA GLY A 193 24.36 1.58 13.39
C GLY A 193 25.70 0.92 13.74
N THR A 194 25.77 -0.38 13.51
CA THR A 194 26.99 -1.18 13.69
C THR A 194 27.32 -1.85 12.36
N GLU A 195 28.53 -1.59 11.87
CA GLU A 195 29.03 -2.29 10.69
C GLU A 195 29.43 -3.71 11.09
N ILE A 196 28.87 -4.68 10.39
CA ILE A 196 29.22 -6.10 10.55
C ILE A 196 29.67 -6.66 9.21
N GLU A 197 30.75 -7.42 9.22
CA GLU A 197 31.18 -8.17 8.05
C GLU A 197 30.31 -9.43 7.93
N PHE A 198 29.51 -9.50 6.89
CA PHE A 198 28.59 -10.63 6.68
C PHE A 198 29.26 -11.82 6.02
N TYR A 199 30.22 -11.56 5.13
CA TYR A 199 31.06 -12.55 4.46
C TYR A 199 32.46 -11.98 4.29
N SER A 200 33.48 -12.72 4.73
CA SER A 200 34.84 -12.45 4.25
C SER A 200 34.95 -12.88 2.78
N ALA A 201 35.78 -12.20 2.00
CA ALA A 201 36.04 -12.59 0.61
C ALA A 201 36.61 -14.02 0.49
N GLU A 202 37.17 -14.56 1.56
CA GLU A 202 37.71 -15.92 1.64
C GLU A 202 36.65 -17.00 1.95
N GLU A 203 35.49 -16.58 2.52
CA GLU A 203 34.38 -17.48 2.86
C GLU A 203 33.23 -17.45 1.84
N SER A 204 33.37 -16.72 0.74
CA SER A 204 32.41 -16.74 -0.37
C SER A 204 32.49 -18.07 -1.13
N PHE A 205 32.14 -19.15 -0.43
CA PHE A 205 32.04 -20.47 -0.99
C PHE A 205 30.97 -20.47 -2.09
N GLY A 206 31.43 -20.65 -3.35
CA GLY A 206 30.63 -21.27 -4.40
C GLY A 206 29.45 -20.49 -4.96
N PHE A 207 29.20 -19.23 -4.60
CA PHE A 207 28.15 -18.46 -5.26
C PHE A 207 28.54 -18.01 -6.68
N THR A 208 29.84 -17.85 -6.93
CA THR A 208 30.39 -17.57 -8.26
C THR A 208 30.33 -18.77 -9.19
N ASP A 209 30.41 -19.99 -8.65
CA ASP A 209 30.35 -21.21 -9.47
C ASP A 209 28.92 -21.56 -9.88
N TYR A 210 27.90 -21.04 -9.16
CA TYR A 210 26.48 -21.26 -9.47
C TYR A 210 25.93 -20.27 -10.53
N ILE A 211 26.59 -19.13 -10.71
CA ILE A 211 26.19 -18.11 -11.72
C ILE A 211 26.91 -18.32 -13.06
N ALA A 212 27.98 -19.11 -13.07
CA ALA A 212 28.81 -19.30 -14.26
C ALA A 212 28.39 -20.47 -15.19
N THR A 213 27.37 -21.23 -14.83
CA THR A 213 26.86 -22.30 -15.68
C THR A 213 25.42 -22.02 -16.11
N ASP A 214 25.30 -21.70 -17.39
CA ASP A 214 24.09 -21.77 -18.22
C ASP A 214 22.98 -20.73 -17.98
N TRP A 215 23.21 -19.54 -18.56
CA TRP A 215 22.13 -18.71 -19.15
C TRP A 215 22.40 -18.43 -20.60
#